data_b2566311ca63e06c9026dd04cebeef30
#
_entry.id   b2566311ca63e06c9026dd04cebeef30
#
_cell.length_a   1.000
_cell.length_b   1.000
_cell.length_c   1.000
_cell.angle_alpha   90.00
_cell.angle_beta   90.00
_cell.angle_gamma   90.00
#
_symmetry.space_group_name_H-M   'P 1'
#
loop_
_entity.id
_entity.type
_entity.pdbx_description
1 polymer ?
#
loop_
_entity_poly.entity_id
_entity_poly.type
_entity_poly.pdbx_seq_one_letter_code
_entity_poly.pdbx_strand_id
1 'polypeptide(L)'
;MNLAALVITHNSAACIWACLESCLRFEHQFPSGILVIDNASSDATCSVVRGFPGVRLIANAANRGFAGAVNQGFHLLPDAEAVLILNPDVELISPAAVLAEALEQHPQAGAAGGLLLGPDGRPQRGFCVRRLPTAAALAFEIFGLNRLWPSNPVNRRYRALDLPLDQPASGIQPPGACLLVRRAAWAAVGGFDESFHPVWFEDVDFAARLLAAGWQVLYWPAFRAVHQGGHSVSRLEWAARTGNWYSGLLGYVSKHFRAPGRALVSLSLILGAVPRIVAGIFWNRSLGPLIVYGRLVRLAVSAAAALRARPAVPRLEENLRGPVHAPDRPGI
;
A
#
# COMPACT_ATOMS: atom_id res chain seq x y z
N MET A 1 21.62 -2.01 10.82
CA MET A 1 21.03 -2.92 9.80
C MET A 1 21.64 -2.66 8.43
N ASN A 2 21.86 -3.72 7.61
CA ASN A 2 22.25 -3.59 6.21
C ASN A 2 21.02 -3.25 5.35
N LEU A 3 20.96 -2.06 4.78
CA LEU A 3 19.81 -1.54 4.05
C LEU A 3 20.01 -1.57 2.54
N ALA A 4 18.91 -1.72 1.80
CA ALA A 4 18.80 -1.41 0.38
C ALA A 4 17.61 -0.49 0.12
N ALA A 5 17.69 0.32 -0.94
CA ALA A 5 16.53 1.00 -1.49
C ALA A 5 16.00 0.23 -2.72
N LEU A 6 14.70 0.07 -2.81
CA LEU A 6 14.01 -0.58 -3.91
C LEU A 6 12.92 0.33 -4.46
N VAL A 7 13.13 0.87 -5.65
CA VAL A 7 12.16 1.72 -6.34
C VAL A 7 11.42 0.89 -7.39
N ILE A 8 10.09 0.86 -7.33
CA ILE A 8 9.25 0.20 -8.33
C ILE A 8 8.65 1.26 -9.24
N THR A 9 8.88 1.14 -10.53
CA THR A 9 8.46 2.15 -11.50
C THR A 9 7.71 1.57 -12.69
N HIS A 10 6.79 2.38 -13.24
CA HIS A 10 6.10 2.14 -14.50
C HIS A 10 5.63 3.48 -15.09
N ASN A 11 6.17 3.88 -16.23
CA ASN A 11 5.87 5.14 -16.92
C ASN A 11 6.03 6.37 -16.00
N SER A 12 7.19 6.51 -15.36
CA SER A 12 7.43 7.49 -14.30
C SER A 12 8.54 8.50 -14.63
N ALA A 13 8.84 8.72 -15.91
CA ALA A 13 9.90 9.62 -16.37
C ALA A 13 9.80 11.03 -15.76
N ALA A 14 8.58 11.50 -15.48
CA ALA A 14 8.33 12.85 -14.96
C ALA A 14 8.69 13.04 -13.47
N CYS A 15 8.78 11.96 -12.69
CA CYS A 15 8.95 12.07 -11.23
C CYS A 15 10.16 11.28 -10.67
N ILE A 16 10.62 10.24 -11.37
CA ILE A 16 11.65 9.33 -10.85
C ILE A 16 12.99 10.03 -10.58
N TRP A 17 13.30 11.15 -11.27
CA TRP A 17 14.53 11.90 -11.04
C TRP A 17 14.68 12.34 -9.58
N ALA A 18 13.67 13.04 -9.05
CA ALA A 18 13.70 13.55 -7.67
C ALA A 18 13.79 12.42 -6.63
N CYS A 19 13.10 11.29 -6.90
CA CYS A 19 13.20 10.09 -6.07
C CYS A 19 14.64 9.58 -5.99
N LEU A 20 15.29 9.34 -7.14
CA LEU A 20 16.66 8.80 -7.19
C LEU A 20 17.68 9.79 -6.64
N GLU A 21 17.56 11.06 -6.95
CA GLU A 21 18.42 12.11 -6.39
C GLU A 21 18.35 12.13 -4.86
N SER A 22 17.14 12.02 -4.29
CA SER A 22 16.95 11.95 -2.84
C SER A 22 17.53 10.67 -2.22
N CYS A 23 17.45 9.54 -2.90
CA CYS A 23 18.07 8.28 -2.46
C CYS A 23 19.61 8.40 -2.47
N LEU A 24 20.20 8.96 -3.52
CA LEU A 24 21.65 9.15 -3.66
C LEU A 24 22.21 10.15 -2.64
N ARG A 25 21.43 11.15 -2.23
CA ARG A 25 21.81 12.06 -1.11
C ARG A 25 22.12 11.28 0.17
N PHE A 26 21.53 10.11 0.34
CA PHE A 26 21.72 9.23 1.48
C PHE A 26 22.31 7.87 1.09
N GLU A 27 23.05 7.77 -0.04
CA GLU A 27 23.53 6.49 -0.60
C GLU A 27 24.37 5.67 0.38
N HIS A 28 25.16 6.33 1.25
CA HIS A 28 25.98 5.68 2.27
C HIS A 28 25.16 4.83 3.27
N GLN A 29 23.84 5.03 3.32
CA GLN A 29 22.93 4.25 4.17
C GLN A 29 22.39 3.00 3.49
N PHE A 30 22.65 2.83 2.20
CA PHE A 30 22.23 1.68 1.41
C PHE A 30 23.43 0.81 0.98
N PRO A 31 24.15 0.16 1.92
CA PRO A 31 25.31 -0.64 1.59
C PRO A 31 24.97 -1.83 0.68
N SER A 32 23.71 -2.32 0.67
CA SER A 32 23.23 -3.31 -0.31
C SER A 32 22.76 -2.65 -1.63
N GLY A 33 22.92 -1.32 -1.79
CA GLY A 33 22.69 -0.59 -3.02
C GLY A 33 21.26 -0.05 -3.20
N ILE A 34 21.10 0.65 -4.33
CA ILE A 34 19.82 1.21 -4.80
C ILE A 34 19.42 0.43 -6.05
N LEU A 35 18.29 -0.24 -6.01
CA LEU A 35 17.73 -1.03 -7.11
C LEU A 35 16.44 -0.40 -7.63
N VAL A 36 16.38 -0.19 -8.93
CA VAL A 36 15.14 0.18 -9.63
C VAL A 36 14.64 -1.03 -10.40
N ILE A 37 13.38 -1.39 -10.20
CA ILE A 37 12.67 -2.36 -11.05
C ILE A 37 11.66 -1.60 -11.89
N ASP A 38 11.92 -1.57 -13.18
CA ASP A 38 11.02 -0.98 -14.17
C ASP A 38 10.05 -2.05 -14.70
N ASN A 39 8.76 -1.81 -14.48
CA ASN A 39 7.70 -2.73 -14.88
C ASN A 39 7.22 -2.48 -16.31
N ALA A 40 8.12 -2.59 -17.28
CA ALA A 40 7.85 -2.41 -18.71
C ALA A 40 7.33 -1.00 -19.07
N SER A 41 8.07 0.04 -18.66
CA SER A 41 7.78 1.40 -19.08
C SER A 41 7.94 1.59 -20.59
N SER A 42 7.03 2.34 -21.19
CA SER A 42 7.07 2.75 -22.58
C SER A 42 7.54 4.18 -22.79
N ASP A 43 7.71 4.95 -21.71
CA ASP A 43 8.22 6.33 -21.71
C ASP A 43 9.74 6.37 -21.46
N ALA A 44 10.28 7.56 -21.24
CA ALA A 44 11.72 7.75 -20.99
C ALA A 44 12.21 7.27 -19.62
N THR A 45 11.40 6.59 -18.78
CA THR A 45 11.76 6.18 -17.43
C THR A 45 13.11 5.46 -17.36
N CYS A 46 13.29 4.40 -18.16
CA CYS A 46 14.53 3.63 -18.17
C CYS A 46 15.76 4.48 -18.62
N SER A 47 15.55 5.43 -19.53
CA SER A 47 16.60 6.35 -19.97
C SER A 47 17.03 7.28 -18.83
N VAL A 48 16.06 7.82 -18.08
CA VAL A 48 16.34 8.67 -16.91
C VAL A 48 17.13 7.89 -15.86
N VAL A 49 16.71 6.66 -15.53
CA VAL A 49 17.39 5.83 -14.51
C VAL A 49 18.83 5.51 -14.90
N ARG A 50 19.11 5.21 -16.17
CA ARG A 50 20.48 4.96 -16.66
C ARG A 50 21.41 6.16 -16.51
N GLY A 51 20.89 7.36 -16.38
CA GLY A 51 21.64 8.57 -16.09
C GLY A 51 22.18 8.68 -14.66
N PHE A 52 21.83 7.74 -13.77
CA PHE A 52 22.25 7.74 -12.36
C PHE A 52 23.35 6.67 -12.12
N PRO A 53 24.64 7.04 -12.08
CA PRO A 53 25.70 6.12 -11.67
C PRO A 53 25.43 5.59 -10.25
N GLY A 54 25.67 4.29 -10.04
CA GLY A 54 25.42 3.65 -8.73
C GLY A 54 24.00 3.14 -8.51
N VAL A 55 23.06 3.44 -9.42
CA VAL A 55 21.70 2.87 -9.39
C VAL A 55 21.63 1.66 -10.33
N ARG A 56 21.27 0.50 -9.78
CA ARG A 56 21.06 -0.71 -10.55
C ARG A 56 19.65 -0.72 -11.15
N LEU A 57 19.52 -0.89 -12.46
CA LEU A 57 18.25 -0.98 -13.17
C LEU A 57 17.98 -2.40 -13.64
N ILE A 58 16.79 -2.91 -13.35
CA ILE A 58 16.20 -4.12 -13.96
C ILE A 58 14.95 -3.69 -14.72
N ALA A 59 14.98 -3.82 -16.05
CA ALA A 59 13.82 -3.54 -16.91
C ALA A 59 13.10 -4.86 -17.24
N ASN A 60 11.89 -5.03 -16.75
CA ASN A 60 11.05 -6.18 -17.03
C ASN A 60 10.47 -6.09 -18.46
N ALA A 61 10.37 -7.23 -19.15
CA ALA A 61 9.75 -7.31 -20.48
C ALA A 61 8.21 -7.14 -20.44
N ALA A 62 7.59 -7.39 -19.27
CA ALA A 62 6.16 -7.24 -19.04
C ALA A 62 5.91 -6.68 -17.62
N ASN A 63 4.80 -6.00 -17.43
CA ASN A 63 4.39 -5.48 -16.14
C ASN A 63 3.98 -6.64 -15.21
N ARG A 64 4.77 -6.88 -14.15
CA ARG A 64 4.54 -7.92 -13.14
C ARG A 64 3.61 -7.48 -12.01
N GLY A 65 3.09 -6.25 -12.07
CA GLY A 65 2.40 -5.61 -10.95
C GLY A 65 3.37 -5.16 -9.84
N PHE A 66 2.84 -4.38 -8.90
CA PHE A 66 3.66 -3.86 -7.79
C PHE A 66 4.18 -4.99 -6.90
N ALA A 67 3.31 -5.90 -6.47
CA ALA A 67 3.70 -7.04 -5.62
C ALA A 67 4.79 -7.91 -6.24
N GLY A 68 4.64 -8.27 -7.52
CA GLY A 68 5.63 -9.09 -8.23
C GLY A 68 6.98 -8.40 -8.39
N ALA A 69 6.99 -7.10 -8.65
CA ALA A 69 8.22 -6.32 -8.74
C ALA A 69 8.90 -6.16 -7.37
N VAL A 70 8.13 -5.95 -6.29
CA VAL A 70 8.68 -5.91 -4.93
C VAL A 70 9.33 -7.25 -4.57
N ASN A 71 8.63 -8.37 -4.79
CA ASN A 71 9.20 -9.69 -4.52
C ASN A 71 10.47 -9.95 -5.34
N GLN A 72 10.47 -9.58 -6.62
CA GLN A 72 11.66 -9.66 -7.48
C GLN A 72 12.82 -8.86 -6.87
N GLY A 73 12.56 -7.66 -6.35
CA GLY A 73 13.57 -6.82 -5.71
C GLY A 73 14.16 -7.48 -4.46
N PHE A 74 13.32 -8.07 -3.62
CA PHE A 74 13.80 -8.80 -2.43
C PHE A 74 14.71 -9.97 -2.79
N HIS A 75 14.44 -10.69 -3.87
CA HIS A 75 15.30 -11.78 -4.35
C HIS A 75 16.62 -11.27 -4.94
N LEU A 76 16.63 -10.08 -5.53
CA LEU A 76 17.82 -9.47 -6.15
C LEU A 76 18.72 -8.72 -5.16
N LEU A 77 18.27 -8.55 -3.92
CA LEU A 77 18.97 -7.86 -2.82
C LEU A 77 19.20 -8.81 -1.63
N PRO A 78 19.79 -10.00 -1.81
CA PRO A 78 19.84 -11.05 -0.77
C PRO A 78 20.53 -10.61 0.52
N ASP A 79 21.52 -9.72 0.44
CA ASP A 79 22.33 -9.28 1.56
C ASP A 79 21.68 -8.18 2.41
N ALA A 80 20.58 -7.58 1.93
CA ALA A 80 19.88 -6.56 2.68
C ALA A 80 19.07 -7.17 3.83
N GLU A 81 19.30 -6.73 5.06
CA GLU A 81 18.53 -7.12 6.25
C GLU A 81 17.16 -6.44 6.28
N ALA A 82 17.07 -5.23 5.69
CA ALA A 82 15.81 -4.55 5.44
C ALA A 82 15.86 -3.79 4.11
N VAL A 83 14.70 -3.67 3.47
CA VAL A 83 14.55 -3.03 2.16
C VAL A 83 13.54 -1.88 2.28
N LEU A 84 13.98 -0.68 1.93
CA LEU A 84 13.11 0.49 1.79
C LEU A 84 12.44 0.46 0.42
N ILE A 85 11.18 0.09 0.40
CA ILE A 85 10.33 0.10 -0.79
C ILE A 85 9.88 1.54 -1.04
N LEU A 86 10.02 2.01 -2.27
CA LEU A 86 9.66 3.37 -2.68
C LEU A 86 8.86 3.35 -3.98
N ASN A 87 7.83 4.17 -4.03
CA ASN A 87 7.23 4.61 -5.29
C ASN A 87 8.16 5.63 -5.97
N PRO A 88 8.12 5.76 -7.31
CA PRO A 88 9.00 6.67 -8.05
C PRO A 88 8.66 8.16 -7.87
N ASP A 89 7.55 8.47 -7.20
CA ASP A 89 7.07 9.82 -6.87
C ASP A 89 7.25 10.17 -5.38
N VAL A 90 8.14 9.42 -4.70
CA VAL A 90 8.57 9.68 -3.31
C VAL A 90 9.94 10.34 -3.30
N GLU A 91 10.07 11.43 -2.56
CA GLU A 91 11.34 12.11 -2.31
C GLU A 91 11.67 12.05 -0.80
N LEU A 92 12.84 11.49 -0.46
CA LEU A 92 13.29 11.36 0.92
C LEU A 92 13.70 12.72 1.48
N ILE A 93 13.13 13.12 2.62
CA ILE A 93 13.57 14.27 3.41
C ILE A 93 14.51 13.78 4.52
N SER A 94 14.15 12.70 5.18
CA SER A 94 14.94 12.09 6.26
C SER A 94 15.73 10.90 5.74
N PRO A 95 16.87 10.59 6.37
CA PRO A 95 17.62 9.37 6.08
C PRO A 95 16.85 8.12 6.45
N ALA A 96 17.01 7.05 5.67
CA ALA A 96 16.38 5.74 5.91
C ALA A 96 16.80 5.11 7.25
N ALA A 97 17.98 5.48 7.75
CA ALA A 97 18.49 5.06 9.05
C ALA A 97 17.50 5.33 10.19
N VAL A 98 16.71 6.40 10.10
CA VAL A 98 15.66 6.72 11.11
C VAL A 98 14.61 5.59 11.23
N LEU A 99 14.23 4.98 10.12
CA LEU A 99 13.32 3.81 10.15
C LEU A 99 14.05 2.53 10.56
N ALA A 100 15.34 2.39 10.19
CA ALA A 100 16.14 1.25 10.57
C ALA A 100 16.36 1.20 12.10
N GLU A 101 16.69 2.34 12.70
CA GLU A 101 16.80 2.51 14.15
C GLU A 101 15.48 2.14 14.86
N ALA A 102 14.33 2.57 14.31
CA ALA A 102 13.04 2.19 14.85
C ALA A 102 12.82 0.67 14.81
N LEU A 103 13.21 0.00 13.71
CA LEU A 103 13.16 -1.46 13.65
C LEU A 103 14.14 -2.14 14.61
N GLU A 104 15.33 -1.59 14.83
CA GLU A 104 16.32 -2.12 15.77
C GLU A 104 15.85 -1.98 17.23
N GLN A 105 15.26 -0.83 17.58
CA GLN A 105 14.66 -0.60 18.90
C GLN A 105 13.43 -1.49 19.15
N HIS A 106 12.76 -1.96 18.09
CA HIS A 106 11.59 -2.82 18.16
C HIS A 106 11.81 -4.14 17.39
N PRO A 107 12.49 -5.14 17.98
CA PRO A 107 12.83 -6.39 17.29
C PRO A 107 11.63 -7.17 16.73
N GLN A 108 10.44 -6.98 17.30
CA GLN A 108 9.18 -7.55 16.80
C GLN A 108 8.56 -6.75 15.63
N ALA A 109 9.14 -5.62 15.27
CA ALA A 109 8.65 -4.85 14.13
C ALA A 109 9.14 -5.46 12.81
N GLY A 110 8.21 -5.84 11.96
CA GLY A 110 8.45 -6.38 10.62
C GLY A 110 8.50 -5.31 9.54
N ALA A 111 7.86 -4.16 9.77
CA ALA A 111 7.87 -3.04 8.84
C ALA A 111 7.67 -1.70 9.57
N ALA A 112 8.17 -0.63 8.96
CA ALA A 112 8.01 0.73 9.45
C ALA A 112 7.79 1.71 8.29
N GLY A 113 6.81 2.61 8.44
CA GLY A 113 6.60 3.75 7.56
C GLY A 113 6.66 5.07 8.33
N GLY A 114 6.78 6.19 7.63
CA GLY A 114 6.91 7.49 8.24
C GLY A 114 5.84 8.50 7.85
N LEU A 115 6.10 9.76 8.18
CA LEU A 115 5.23 10.86 7.83
C LEU A 115 5.42 11.24 6.36
N LEU A 116 4.38 11.02 5.55
CA LEU A 116 4.35 11.45 4.16
C LEU A 116 3.69 12.82 4.06
N LEU A 117 4.37 13.72 3.39
CA LEU A 117 3.91 15.07 3.08
C LEU A 117 3.46 15.12 1.62
N GLY A 118 2.44 15.90 1.35
CA GLY A 118 2.08 16.25 -0.02
C GLY A 118 3.07 17.27 -0.63
N PRO A 119 2.93 17.58 -1.93
CA PRO A 119 3.73 18.62 -2.59
C PRO A 119 3.56 20.01 -1.95
N ASP A 120 2.47 20.23 -1.25
CA ASP A 120 2.15 21.45 -0.50
C ASP A 120 2.81 21.48 0.90
N GLY A 121 3.64 20.49 1.24
CA GLY A 121 4.28 20.33 2.55
C GLY A 121 3.36 19.89 3.68
N ARG A 122 2.09 19.64 3.40
CA ARG A 122 1.12 19.21 4.42
C ARG A 122 1.12 17.70 4.60
N PRO A 123 0.91 17.19 5.83
CA PRO A 123 0.76 15.77 6.07
C PRO A 123 -0.38 15.15 5.25
N GLN A 124 -0.12 14.06 4.57
CA GLN A 124 -1.13 13.26 3.87
C GLN A 124 -1.97 12.44 4.86
N ARG A 125 -2.75 13.16 5.67
CA ARG A 125 -3.57 12.60 6.75
C ARG A 125 -4.57 11.57 6.22
N GLY A 126 -4.62 10.40 6.84
CA GLY A 126 -5.47 9.28 6.39
C GLY A 126 -4.93 8.54 5.16
N PHE A 127 -3.70 8.89 4.72
CA PHE A 127 -2.93 8.12 3.74
C PHE A 127 -1.63 7.60 4.36
N CYS A 128 -0.81 8.45 4.98
CA CYS A 128 0.48 8.04 5.56
C CYS A 128 0.35 7.01 6.68
N VAL A 129 -0.81 6.94 7.32
CA VAL A 129 -1.14 5.92 8.31
C VAL A 129 -2.64 5.61 8.27
N ARG A 130 -2.97 4.32 8.29
CA ARG A 130 -4.35 3.80 8.35
C ARG A 130 -4.40 2.64 9.35
N ARG A 131 -5.60 2.24 9.73
CA ARG A 131 -5.86 0.92 10.31
C ARG A 131 -6.30 -0.04 9.20
N LEU A 132 -6.17 -1.33 9.44
CA LEU A 132 -6.73 -2.32 8.50
C LEU A 132 -8.23 -2.10 8.32
N PRO A 133 -8.73 -2.20 7.08
CA PRO A 133 -10.14 -1.93 6.81
C PRO A 133 -11.04 -2.98 7.44
N THR A 134 -12.13 -2.52 8.05
CA THR A 134 -13.25 -3.37 8.48
C THR A 134 -14.27 -3.49 7.35
N ALA A 135 -15.18 -4.48 7.43
CA ALA A 135 -16.27 -4.62 6.46
C ALA A 135 -17.14 -3.35 6.37
N ALA A 136 -17.41 -2.71 7.52
CA ALA A 136 -18.13 -1.44 7.56
C ALA A 136 -17.35 -0.29 6.87
N ALA A 137 -16.03 -0.22 7.08
CA ALA A 137 -15.20 0.79 6.42
C ALA A 137 -15.24 0.66 4.90
N LEU A 138 -15.13 -0.58 4.38
CA LEU A 138 -15.22 -0.85 2.95
C LEU A 138 -16.63 -0.60 2.38
N ALA A 139 -17.68 -0.95 3.12
CA ALA A 139 -19.06 -0.65 2.73
C ALA A 139 -19.29 0.87 2.63
N PHE A 140 -18.79 1.65 3.60
CA PHE A 140 -18.89 3.11 3.58
C PHE A 140 -18.09 3.72 2.42
N GLU A 141 -16.93 3.17 2.08
CA GLU A 141 -16.15 3.59 0.91
C GLU A 141 -16.91 3.30 -0.40
N ILE A 142 -17.49 2.10 -0.51
CA ILE A 142 -18.31 1.69 -1.67
C ILE A 142 -19.52 2.61 -1.85
N PHE A 143 -20.23 2.96 -0.80
CA PHE A 143 -21.38 3.87 -0.89
C PHE A 143 -20.98 5.35 -1.01
N GLY A 144 -19.69 5.67 -0.90
CA GLY A 144 -19.19 7.06 -0.94
C GLY A 144 -19.47 7.85 0.34
N LEU A 145 -19.93 7.20 1.41
CA LEU A 145 -20.26 7.84 2.69
C LEU A 145 -19.03 8.50 3.33
N ASN A 146 -17.83 7.91 3.15
CA ASN A 146 -16.59 8.48 3.63
C ASN A 146 -16.24 9.80 2.92
N ARG A 147 -16.71 10.00 1.69
CA ARG A 147 -16.54 11.24 0.92
C ARG A 147 -17.59 12.28 1.28
N LEU A 148 -18.85 11.85 1.46
CA LEU A 148 -19.98 12.74 1.80
C LEU A 148 -19.93 13.22 3.25
N TRP A 149 -19.45 12.36 4.15
CA TRP A 149 -19.30 12.65 5.57
C TRP A 149 -17.91 12.19 6.07
N PRO A 150 -16.84 12.95 5.78
CA PRO A 150 -15.45 12.56 6.09
C PRO A 150 -15.19 12.37 7.59
N SER A 151 -15.93 13.05 8.46
CA SER A 151 -15.79 12.98 9.91
C SER A 151 -16.58 11.84 10.57
N ASN A 152 -17.25 10.96 9.80
CA ASN A 152 -17.98 9.85 10.38
C ASN A 152 -17.07 8.91 11.19
N PRO A 153 -17.56 8.26 12.26
CA PRO A 153 -16.72 7.45 13.16
C PRO A 153 -16.01 6.29 12.47
N VAL A 154 -16.64 5.68 11.45
CA VAL A 154 -16.07 4.56 10.68
C VAL A 154 -14.85 5.04 9.87
N ASN A 155 -15.00 6.16 9.15
CA ASN A 155 -13.91 6.74 8.38
C ASN A 155 -12.78 7.28 9.28
N ARG A 156 -13.13 7.95 10.39
CA ARG A 156 -12.15 8.44 11.36
C ARG A 156 -11.28 7.30 11.87
N ARG A 157 -11.89 6.17 12.25
CA ARG A 157 -11.16 5.00 12.72
C ARG A 157 -10.32 4.38 11.59
N TYR A 158 -10.89 4.14 10.42
CA TYR A 158 -10.19 3.53 9.28
C TYR A 158 -8.99 4.34 8.85
N ARG A 159 -9.17 5.65 8.66
CA ARG A 159 -8.10 6.56 8.23
C ARG A 159 -7.21 7.03 9.38
N ALA A 160 -7.35 6.44 10.56
CA ALA A 160 -6.58 6.79 11.75
C ALA A 160 -6.55 8.31 12.06
N LEU A 161 -7.68 9.01 11.80
CA LEU A 161 -7.77 10.46 12.01
C LEU A 161 -7.81 10.86 13.49
N ASP A 162 -7.95 9.89 14.36
CA ASP A 162 -7.87 10.00 15.82
C ASP A 162 -6.43 9.88 16.34
N LEU A 163 -5.47 9.43 15.53
CA LEU A 163 -4.07 9.34 15.94
C LEU A 163 -3.35 10.69 15.73
N PRO A 164 -2.52 11.10 16.70
CA PRO A 164 -1.59 12.21 16.50
C PRO A 164 -0.52 11.80 15.48
N LEU A 165 -0.24 12.67 14.51
CA LEU A 165 0.73 12.38 13.45
C LEU A 165 2.18 12.64 13.86
N ASP A 166 2.40 13.24 15.02
CA ASP A 166 3.70 13.56 15.60
C ASP A 166 4.19 12.50 16.58
N GLN A 167 3.42 11.45 16.82
CA GLN A 167 3.75 10.38 17.76
C GLN A 167 3.86 9.03 17.03
N PRO A 168 4.81 8.16 17.43
CA PRO A 168 4.88 6.80 16.95
C PRO A 168 3.61 6.01 17.27
N ALA A 169 3.28 5.07 16.39
CA ALA A 169 2.15 4.15 16.57
C ALA A 169 2.47 2.76 16.03
N SER A 170 1.78 1.74 16.54
CA SER A 170 1.90 0.36 16.07
C SER A 170 0.53 -0.25 15.77
N GLY A 171 0.51 -1.42 15.13
CA GLY A 171 -0.75 -2.08 14.76
C GLY A 171 -1.53 -1.36 13.67
N ILE A 172 -0.82 -0.67 12.79
CA ILE A 172 -1.36 0.18 11.71
C ILE A 172 -0.88 -0.29 10.35
N GLN A 173 -1.35 0.34 9.29
CA GLN A 173 -0.98 0.05 7.90
C GLN A 173 -0.46 1.34 7.26
N PRO A 174 0.88 1.56 7.20
CA PRO A 174 1.49 2.56 6.33
C PRO A 174 1.35 2.12 4.86
N PRO A 175 1.32 3.07 3.90
CA PRO A 175 1.22 2.73 2.49
C PRO A 175 2.50 2.08 1.95
N GLY A 176 2.36 1.18 1.00
CA GLY A 176 3.48 0.59 0.25
C GLY A 176 4.30 1.60 -0.55
N ALA A 177 3.82 2.85 -0.67
CA ALA A 177 4.52 3.92 -1.37
C ALA A 177 5.89 4.28 -0.75
N CYS A 178 6.03 4.14 0.59
CA CYS A 178 7.28 4.36 1.31
C CYS A 178 7.27 3.50 2.58
N LEU A 179 7.89 2.32 2.51
CA LEU A 179 7.82 1.32 3.57
C LEU A 179 9.15 0.60 3.72
N LEU A 180 9.79 0.70 4.89
CA LEU A 180 10.92 -0.15 5.24
C LEU A 180 10.41 -1.50 5.74
N VAL A 181 10.88 -2.59 5.13
CA VAL A 181 10.44 -3.95 5.44
C VAL A 181 11.65 -4.80 5.83
N ARG A 182 11.60 -5.40 7.03
CA ARG A 182 12.58 -6.37 7.49
C ARG A 182 12.51 -7.64 6.64
N ARG A 183 13.64 -8.12 6.13
CA ARG A 183 13.70 -9.35 5.31
C ARG A 183 13.11 -10.57 6.00
N ALA A 184 13.42 -10.76 7.29
CA ALA A 184 12.88 -11.88 8.06
C ALA A 184 11.36 -11.87 8.13
N ALA A 185 10.76 -10.68 8.27
CA ALA A 185 9.30 -10.52 8.29
C ALA A 185 8.68 -10.75 6.90
N TRP A 186 9.33 -10.24 5.82
CA TRP A 186 8.92 -10.52 4.45
C TRP A 186 8.93 -12.03 4.15
N ALA A 187 10.00 -12.72 4.52
CA ALA A 187 10.15 -14.17 4.33
C ALA A 187 9.12 -14.96 5.15
N ALA A 188 8.88 -14.58 6.41
CA ALA A 188 7.95 -15.26 7.31
C ALA A 188 6.52 -15.30 6.79
N VAL A 189 6.09 -14.28 6.01
CA VAL A 189 4.75 -14.22 5.41
C VAL A 189 4.73 -14.59 3.93
N GLY A 190 5.86 -14.99 3.35
CA GLY A 190 5.96 -15.41 1.94
C GLY A 190 5.92 -14.24 0.95
N GLY A 191 6.37 -13.05 1.35
CA GLY A 191 6.42 -11.86 0.50
C GLY A 191 5.05 -11.20 0.26
N PHE A 192 5.00 -10.34 -0.74
CA PHE A 192 3.74 -9.73 -1.20
C PHE A 192 2.94 -10.73 -2.03
N ASP A 193 1.61 -10.71 -1.92
CA ASP A 193 0.73 -11.59 -2.70
C ASP A 193 0.55 -11.04 -4.12
N GLU A 194 1.11 -11.73 -5.11
CA GLU A 194 1.09 -11.33 -6.51
C GLU A 194 -0.30 -11.44 -7.18
N SER A 195 -1.28 -12.04 -6.48
CA SER A 195 -2.68 -12.05 -6.96
C SER A 195 -3.32 -10.66 -6.97
N PHE A 196 -2.76 -9.69 -6.22
CA PHE A 196 -3.14 -8.27 -6.27
C PHE A 196 -2.49 -7.56 -7.46
N HIS A 197 -2.80 -8.02 -8.66
CA HIS A 197 -2.24 -7.47 -9.89
C HIS A 197 -3.25 -6.51 -10.57
N PRO A 198 -2.82 -5.37 -11.13
CA PRO A 198 -1.44 -4.85 -11.14
C PRO A 198 -1.08 -4.04 -9.88
N VAL A 199 -2.07 -3.56 -9.12
CA VAL A 199 -1.90 -2.65 -7.97
C VAL A 199 -3.18 -2.58 -7.14
N TRP A 200 -3.06 -2.13 -5.89
CA TRP A 200 -4.05 -1.96 -4.81
C TRP A 200 -4.34 -3.20 -3.98
N PHE A 201 -4.35 -2.98 -2.67
CA PHE A 201 -4.57 -3.92 -1.58
C PHE A 201 -3.42 -4.88 -1.30
N GLU A 202 -2.35 -4.92 -2.12
CA GLU A 202 -1.16 -5.71 -1.85
C GLU A 202 -0.45 -5.30 -0.56
N ASP A 203 -0.36 -3.99 -0.28
CA ASP A 203 0.22 -3.44 0.94
C ASP A 203 -0.68 -3.64 2.16
N VAL A 204 -1.99 -3.52 1.99
CA VAL A 204 -3.00 -3.80 3.02
C VAL A 204 -2.99 -5.28 3.39
N ASP A 205 -2.93 -6.17 2.39
CA ASP A 205 -2.81 -7.62 2.57
C ASP A 205 -1.50 -7.99 3.29
N PHE A 206 -0.39 -7.39 2.85
CA PHE A 206 0.92 -7.64 3.44
C PHE A 206 0.96 -7.22 4.92
N ALA A 207 0.47 -6.02 5.25
CA ALA A 207 0.36 -5.56 6.63
C ALA A 207 -0.56 -6.48 7.47
N ALA A 208 -1.68 -6.92 6.91
CA ALA A 208 -2.60 -7.85 7.57
C ALA A 208 -1.92 -9.19 7.90
N ARG A 209 -1.13 -9.74 6.96
CA ARG A 209 -0.38 -11.00 7.17
C ARG A 209 0.76 -10.84 8.17
N LEU A 210 1.47 -9.72 8.16
CA LEU A 210 2.49 -9.40 9.17
C LEU A 210 1.89 -9.39 10.57
N LEU A 211 0.82 -8.61 10.78
CA LEU A 211 0.14 -8.51 12.07
C LEU A 211 -0.39 -9.86 12.56
N ALA A 212 -0.91 -10.68 11.64
CA ALA A 212 -1.39 -12.02 11.96
C ALA A 212 -0.28 -13.01 12.30
N ALA A 213 0.89 -12.83 11.74
CA ALA A 213 2.09 -13.62 12.06
C ALA A 213 2.80 -13.14 13.35
N GLY A 214 2.23 -12.15 14.05
CA GLY A 214 2.76 -11.60 15.30
C GLY A 214 3.79 -10.48 15.12
N TRP A 215 4.09 -10.08 13.88
CA TRP A 215 4.93 -8.93 13.62
C TRP A 215 4.18 -7.63 13.90
N GLN A 216 4.89 -6.62 14.43
CA GLN A 216 4.37 -5.26 14.52
C GLN A 216 4.63 -4.52 13.19
N VAL A 217 3.75 -3.58 12.86
CA VAL A 217 3.94 -2.60 11.79
C VAL A 217 3.91 -1.21 12.42
N LEU A 218 4.97 -0.43 12.21
CA LEU A 218 5.19 0.84 12.89
C LEU A 218 4.89 2.03 11.98
N TYR A 219 4.37 3.09 12.58
CA TYR A 219 4.42 4.45 12.08
C TYR A 219 5.45 5.24 12.89
N TRP A 220 6.44 5.82 12.23
CA TRP A 220 7.56 6.53 12.86
C TRP A 220 7.72 7.93 12.28
N PRO A 221 7.07 8.95 12.86
CA PRO A 221 6.96 10.29 12.27
C PRO A 221 8.27 11.09 12.23
N ALA A 222 9.31 10.65 12.93
CA ALA A 222 10.65 11.22 12.80
C ALA A 222 11.22 11.03 11.38
N PHE A 223 10.82 9.96 10.68
CA PHE A 223 11.11 9.80 9.25
C PHE A 223 10.07 10.55 8.44
N ARG A 224 10.54 11.34 7.47
CA ARG A 224 9.71 12.16 6.59
C ARG A 224 10.10 11.98 5.13
N ALA A 225 9.11 11.97 4.26
CA ALA A 225 9.28 12.00 2.81
C ALA A 225 8.16 12.82 2.16
N VAL A 226 8.41 13.42 1.00
CA VAL A 226 7.36 13.98 0.15
C VAL A 226 6.85 12.85 -0.74
N HIS A 227 5.55 12.75 -0.91
CA HIS A 227 4.91 11.83 -1.85
C HIS A 227 3.93 12.63 -2.70
N GLN A 228 4.19 12.72 -3.99
CA GLN A 228 3.35 13.50 -4.89
C GLN A 228 1.96 12.87 -5.03
N GLY A 229 1.91 11.54 -5.05
CA GLY A 229 0.68 10.75 -5.04
C GLY A 229 -0.04 10.65 -6.38
N GLY A 230 -0.51 9.45 -6.67
CA GLY A 230 -1.41 9.19 -7.79
C GLY A 230 -0.79 9.19 -9.18
N HIS A 231 0.52 9.40 -9.34
CA HIS A 231 1.17 9.55 -10.63
C HIS A 231 0.89 8.36 -11.59
N SER A 232 1.13 7.14 -11.15
CA SER A 232 0.91 5.94 -11.97
C SER A 232 -0.58 5.60 -12.13
N VAL A 233 -1.38 5.88 -11.09
CA VAL A 233 -2.80 5.52 -11.03
C VAL A 233 -3.70 6.51 -11.80
N SER A 234 -3.33 7.80 -11.82
CA SER A 234 -4.10 8.83 -12.54
C SER A 234 -4.08 8.64 -14.06
N ARG A 235 -3.05 7.97 -14.58
CA ARG A 235 -2.90 7.65 -16.02
C ARG A 235 -3.72 6.44 -16.46
N LEU A 236 -4.22 5.64 -15.52
CA LEU A 236 -5.09 4.52 -15.86
C LEU A 236 -6.44 5.03 -16.36
N GLU A 237 -6.92 4.42 -17.45
CA GLU A 237 -8.29 4.62 -17.90
C GLU A 237 -9.28 4.32 -16.78
N TRP A 238 -10.39 5.04 -16.75
CA TRP A 238 -11.40 4.90 -15.70
C TRP A 238 -11.85 3.44 -15.49
N ALA A 239 -12.05 2.69 -16.58
CA ALA A 239 -12.48 1.29 -16.52
C ALA A 239 -11.44 0.39 -15.85
N ALA A 240 -10.16 0.54 -16.21
CA ALA A 240 -9.05 -0.20 -15.62
C ALA A 240 -8.86 0.18 -14.16
N ARG A 241 -8.87 1.48 -13.84
CA ARG A 241 -8.75 1.97 -12.47
C ARG A 241 -9.86 1.43 -11.57
N THR A 242 -11.11 1.52 -12.02
CA THR A 242 -12.27 1.02 -11.29
C THR A 242 -12.22 -0.50 -11.13
N GLY A 243 -11.95 -1.22 -12.22
CA GLY A 243 -11.86 -2.67 -12.22
C GLY A 243 -10.79 -3.19 -11.26
N ASN A 244 -9.59 -2.66 -11.34
CA ASN A 244 -8.45 -3.09 -10.52
C ASN A 244 -8.70 -2.79 -9.02
N TRP A 245 -9.22 -1.59 -8.69
CA TRP A 245 -9.48 -1.23 -7.30
C TRP A 245 -10.50 -2.16 -6.64
N TYR A 246 -11.65 -2.41 -7.31
CA TYR A 246 -12.67 -3.30 -6.76
C TYR A 246 -12.24 -4.77 -6.78
N SER A 247 -11.47 -5.21 -7.77
CA SER A 247 -10.92 -6.57 -7.78
C SER A 247 -9.96 -6.80 -6.63
N GLY A 248 -9.06 -5.85 -6.37
CA GLY A 248 -8.16 -5.89 -5.20
C GLY A 248 -8.94 -5.89 -3.89
N LEU A 249 -9.97 -5.01 -3.77
CA LEU A 249 -10.86 -4.98 -2.60
C LEU A 249 -11.53 -6.35 -2.36
N LEU A 250 -12.12 -6.95 -3.38
CA LEU A 250 -12.78 -8.25 -3.26
C LEU A 250 -11.79 -9.38 -2.97
N GLY A 251 -10.58 -9.33 -3.54
CA GLY A 251 -9.48 -10.24 -3.21
C GLY A 251 -9.13 -10.18 -1.72
N TYR A 252 -8.92 -8.97 -1.20
CA TYR A 252 -8.66 -8.75 0.23
C TYR A 252 -9.80 -9.25 1.12
N VAL A 253 -11.05 -8.93 0.78
CA VAL A 253 -12.25 -9.35 1.50
C VAL A 253 -12.38 -10.87 1.51
N SER A 254 -12.16 -11.52 0.38
CA SER A 254 -12.25 -12.99 0.26
C SER A 254 -11.22 -13.69 1.13
N LYS A 255 -10.02 -13.10 1.24
CA LYS A 255 -8.88 -13.66 1.97
C LYS A 255 -8.98 -13.43 3.48
N HIS A 256 -9.41 -12.24 3.91
CA HIS A 256 -9.30 -11.82 5.30
C HIS A 256 -10.62 -11.76 6.08
N PHE A 257 -11.79 -11.76 5.41
CA PHE A 257 -13.06 -11.60 6.09
C PHE A 257 -13.81 -12.91 6.25
N ARG A 258 -14.55 -13.05 7.36
CA ARG A 258 -15.52 -14.11 7.57
C ARG A 258 -16.76 -13.91 6.70
N ALA A 259 -17.60 -14.93 6.59
CA ALA A 259 -18.79 -14.91 5.75
C ALA A 259 -19.70 -13.67 5.93
N PRO A 260 -20.01 -13.20 7.15
CA PRO A 260 -20.84 -12.01 7.31
C PRO A 260 -20.18 -10.73 6.74
N GLY A 261 -18.87 -10.57 6.95
CA GLY A 261 -18.13 -9.43 6.42
C GLY A 261 -18.03 -9.48 4.90
N ARG A 262 -17.78 -10.65 4.32
CA ARG A 262 -17.79 -10.86 2.87
C ARG A 262 -19.16 -10.53 2.27
N ALA A 263 -20.23 -11.04 2.88
CA ALA A 263 -21.59 -10.78 2.43
C ALA A 263 -21.94 -9.29 2.48
N LEU A 264 -21.58 -8.59 3.58
CA LEU A 264 -21.80 -7.16 3.71
C LEU A 264 -21.11 -6.37 2.60
N VAL A 265 -19.83 -6.61 2.36
CA VAL A 265 -19.07 -5.86 1.34
C VAL A 265 -19.55 -6.19 -0.07
N SER A 266 -19.82 -7.48 -0.37
CA SER A 266 -20.33 -7.90 -1.66
C SER A 266 -21.71 -7.31 -1.95
N LEU A 267 -22.62 -7.34 -0.99
CA LEU A 267 -23.93 -6.71 -1.11
C LEU A 267 -23.84 -5.19 -1.30
N SER A 268 -22.93 -4.53 -0.54
CA SER A 268 -22.68 -3.10 -0.70
C SER A 268 -22.21 -2.76 -2.12
N LEU A 269 -21.35 -3.62 -2.72
CA LEU A 269 -20.88 -3.42 -4.09
C LEU A 269 -22.02 -3.62 -5.11
N ILE A 270 -22.81 -4.66 -4.94
CA ILE A 270 -23.96 -4.95 -5.83
C ILE A 270 -24.96 -3.77 -5.80
N LEU A 271 -25.35 -3.32 -4.61
CA LEU A 271 -26.27 -2.20 -4.45
C LEU A 271 -25.66 -0.88 -4.94
N GLY A 272 -24.38 -0.63 -4.63
CA GLY A 272 -23.67 0.57 -5.05
C GLY A 272 -23.35 0.63 -6.54
N ALA A 273 -23.34 -0.51 -7.25
CA ALA A 273 -23.12 -0.56 -8.68
C ALA A 273 -24.30 0.06 -9.47
N VAL A 274 -25.54 -0.16 -9.02
CA VAL A 274 -26.74 0.30 -9.73
C VAL A 274 -26.73 1.81 -10.00
N PRO A 275 -26.62 2.68 -9.00
CA PRO A 275 -26.62 4.14 -9.24
C PRO A 275 -25.39 4.57 -10.08
N ARG A 276 -24.25 3.89 -9.97
CA ARG A 276 -23.06 4.19 -10.75
C ARG A 276 -23.22 3.81 -12.21
N ILE A 277 -23.88 2.68 -12.50
CA ILE A 277 -24.21 2.28 -13.88
C ILE A 277 -25.14 3.32 -14.49
N VAL A 278 -26.24 3.67 -13.80
CA VAL A 278 -27.23 4.62 -14.31
C VAL A 278 -26.58 5.99 -14.55
N ALA A 279 -25.89 6.53 -13.55
CA ALA A 279 -25.20 7.80 -13.68
C ALA A 279 -24.13 7.76 -14.78
N GLY A 280 -23.34 6.70 -14.84
CA GLY A 280 -22.26 6.56 -15.81
C GLY A 280 -22.78 6.47 -17.25
N ILE A 281 -23.88 5.76 -17.50
CA ILE A 281 -24.52 5.70 -18.80
C ILE A 281 -25.05 7.08 -19.18
N PHE A 282 -25.70 7.76 -18.24
CA PHE A 282 -26.29 9.08 -18.50
C PHE A 282 -25.23 10.15 -18.82
N TRP A 283 -24.14 10.22 -18.01
CA TRP A 283 -23.09 11.24 -18.20
C TRP A 283 -22.15 10.92 -19.35
N ASN A 284 -21.74 9.64 -19.50
CA ASN A 284 -20.75 9.26 -20.52
C ASN A 284 -21.40 8.85 -21.86
N ARG A 285 -22.72 8.75 -21.93
CA ARG A 285 -23.47 8.25 -23.09
C ARG A 285 -22.88 6.96 -23.68
N SER A 286 -22.47 6.06 -22.79
CA SER A 286 -21.74 4.82 -23.10
C SER A 286 -22.21 3.68 -22.22
N LEU A 287 -22.21 2.45 -22.75
CA LEU A 287 -22.47 1.22 -21.99
C LEU A 287 -21.25 0.72 -21.21
N GLY A 288 -20.09 1.39 -21.30
CA GLY A 288 -18.88 1.05 -20.57
C GLY A 288 -19.10 0.80 -19.07
N PRO A 289 -19.82 1.67 -18.34
CA PRO A 289 -20.14 1.46 -16.92
C PRO A 289 -20.90 0.15 -16.66
N LEU A 290 -21.85 -0.22 -17.51
CA LEU A 290 -22.59 -1.48 -17.38
C LEU A 290 -21.66 -2.69 -17.51
N ILE A 291 -20.72 -2.67 -18.46
CA ILE A 291 -19.75 -3.75 -18.66
C ILE A 291 -18.83 -3.89 -17.43
N VAL A 292 -18.25 -2.77 -16.96
CA VAL A 292 -17.31 -2.77 -15.85
C VAL A 292 -18.01 -3.24 -14.56
N TYR A 293 -19.11 -2.59 -14.18
CA TYR A 293 -19.82 -2.95 -12.94
C TYR A 293 -20.52 -4.30 -13.05
N GLY A 294 -20.97 -4.72 -14.24
CA GLY A 294 -21.51 -6.06 -14.45
C GLY A 294 -20.48 -7.17 -14.19
N ARG A 295 -19.22 -6.96 -14.56
CA ARG A 295 -18.10 -7.88 -14.19
C ARG A 295 -17.85 -7.86 -12.68
N LEU A 296 -17.83 -6.69 -12.07
CA LEU A 296 -17.60 -6.54 -10.63
C LEU A 296 -18.73 -7.17 -9.78
N VAL A 297 -19.98 -7.04 -10.22
CA VAL A 297 -21.13 -7.70 -9.56
C VAL A 297 -20.96 -9.22 -9.62
N ARG A 298 -20.57 -9.79 -10.75
CA ARG A 298 -20.28 -11.24 -10.85
C ARG A 298 -19.18 -11.67 -9.89
N LEU A 299 -18.08 -10.90 -9.80
CA LEU A 299 -17.01 -11.17 -8.84
C LEU A 299 -17.51 -11.06 -7.38
N ALA A 300 -18.34 -10.08 -7.07
CA ALA A 300 -18.91 -9.89 -5.73
C ALA A 300 -19.83 -11.07 -5.34
N VAL A 301 -20.65 -11.56 -6.26
CA VAL A 301 -21.49 -12.76 -6.03
C VAL A 301 -20.61 -13.98 -5.78
N SER A 302 -19.56 -14.18 -6.59
CA SER A 302 -18.60 -15.27 -6.38
C SER A 302 -17.88 -15.15 -5.03
N ALA A 303 -17.46 -13.96 -4.63
CA ALA A 303 -16.81 -13.70 -3.34
C ALA A 303 -17.75 -13.97 -2.14
N ALA A 304 -19.03 -13.61 -2.28
CA ALA A 304 -20.05 -13.91 -1.27
C ALA A 304 -20.34 -15.42 -1.14
N ALA A 305 -20.41 -16.11 -2.30
CA ALA A 305 -20.72 -17.53 -2.38
C ALA A 305 -19.53 -18.45 -2.02
N ALA A 306 -18.30 -17.94 -2.04
CA ALA A 306 -17.11 -18.72 -1.71
C ALA A 306 -17.19 -19.24 -0.26
N LEU A 307 -17.81 -20.39 -0.12
CA LEU A 307 -17.90 -21.15 1.11
C LEU A 307 -16.50 -21.72 1.39
N ARG A 308 -15.86 -21.23 2.47
CA ARG A 308 -14.66 -21.82 3.06
C ARG A 308 -13.33 -21.68 2.30
N ALA A 309 -12.79 -20.49 2.17
CA ALA A 309 -11.38 -20.37 2.50
C ALA A 309 -11.29 -20.22 4.03
N ARG A 310 -10.61 -21.12 4.73
CA ARG A 310 -10.21 -20.88 6.13
C ARG A 310 -9.42 -19.58 6.12
N PRO A 311 -9.76 -18.57 6.96
CA PRO A 311 -8.88 -17.42 7.09
C PRO A 311 -7.51 -17.95 7.52
N ALA A 312 -6.48 -17.70 6.73
CA ALA A 312 -5.10 -18.02 7.09
C ALA A 312 -4.62 -17.19 8.30
N VAL A 313 -5.53 -16.36 8.86
CA VAL A 313 -5.25 -15.37 9.88
C VAL A 313 -6.19 -15.54 11.06
N PRO A 314 -5.69 -15.83 12.27
CA PRO A 314 -6.51 -15.80 13.48
C PRO A 314 -6.98 -14.35 13.74
N ARG A 315 -8.30 -14.15 13.78
CA ARG A 315 -9.02 -13.04 14.45
C ARG A 315 -8.47 -11.62 14.33
N LEU A 316 -8.38 -11.07 13.11
CA LEU A 316 -8.14 -9.63 12.92
C LEU A 316 -9.19 -8.74 13.65
N GLU A 317 -10.43 -9.19 13.78
CA GLU A 317 -11.50 -8.44 14.45
C GLU A 317 -11.30 -8.32 15.96
N GLU A 318 -10.63 -9.26 16.63
CA GLU A 318 -10.36 -9.20 18.08
C GLU A 318 -9.13 -8.36 18.39
N ASN A 319 -8.08 -8.41 17.57
CA ASN A 319 -6.87 -7.59 17.75
C ASN A 319 -7.10 -6.08 17.50
N LEU A 320 -8.17 -5.72 16.80
CA LEU A 320 -8.53 -4.32 16.56
C LEU A 320 -9.20 -3.64 17.78
N ARG A 321 -9.50 -4.37 18.85
CA ARG A 321 -10.12 -3.84 20.08
C ARG A 321 -9.13 -3.51 21.19
N GLY A 322 -7.86 -3.90 21.05
CA GLY A 322 -6.81 -3.55 22.01
C GLY A 322 -6.44 -2.07 21.96
N PRO A 323 -6.00 -1.46 23.08
CA PRO A 323 -5.44 -0.12 23.07
C PRO A 323 -4.22 -0.12 22.13
N VAL A 324 -4.11 0.92 21.31
CA VAL A 324 -2.88 1.22 20.59
C VAL A 324 -1.84 1.58 21.65
N HIS A 325 -0.98 0.64 22.02
CA HIS A 325 0.13 0.96 22.89
C HIS A 325 1.09 1.86 22.11
N ALA A 326 1.19 3.11 22.53
CA ALA A 326 2.35 3.91 22.17
C ALA A 326 3.58 3.20 22.76
N PRO A 327 4.70 3.09 22.02
CA PRO A 327 5.92 2.56 22.58
C PRO A 327 6.32 3.41 23.77
N ASP A 328 6.75 2.77 24.87
CA ASP A 328 7.26 3.44 26.04
C ASP A 328 8.35 4.44 25.63
N ARG A 329 8.28 5.65 26.12
CA ARG A 329 9.31 6.66 25.88
C ARG A 329 10.63 6.10 26.41
N PRO A 330 11.72 6.10 25.65
CA PRO A 330 13.03 5.91 26.26
C PRO A 330 13.20 7.03 27.27
N GLY A 331 13.41 6.65 28.54
CA GLY A 331 13.74 7.60 29.59
C GLY A 331 14.94 8.44 29.20
N ILE A 332 14.83 9.74 29.48
CA ILE A 332 15.89 10.73 29.31
C ILE A 332 17.07 10.35 30.21
#